data_9ad092f46f278806172a63b121ac53f6
#
_entry.id   9ad092f46f278806172a63b121ac53f6
#
_cell.length_a   1.000
_cell.length_b   1.000
_cell.length_c   1.000
_cell.angle_alpha   90.00
_cell.angle_beta   90.00
_cell.angle_gamma   90.00
#
_symmetry.space_group_name_H-M   'P 1'
#
loop_
_entity.id
_entity.type
_entity.pdbx_description
1 polymer ?
#
loop_
_entity_poly.entity_id
_entity_poly.type
_entity_poly.pdbx_seq_one_letter_code
_entity_poly.pdbx_strand_id
1 'polypeptide(L)'
;FIAIALALIIFLLLWKTSYGYKMRAAGASERAARYGGINVPKYLIIAMMFSGAFAGIAGAIEIAGVHRRAIEGVTGGYGFSGIVVALFGGLHPAGILPAAFFFGLLIYGADMTQRLVGVPANMVQVLQGIIILVIVSTKMILANPYLMQRVEARWHAVTKRPGQEVQS
;
A
#
# COMPACT_ATOMS: atom_id res chain seq x y z
N PHE A 1 -2.42 14.60 -13.35
CA PHE A 1 -1.11 15.28 -13.48
C PHE A 1 -0.55 15.65 -12.11
N ILE A 2 -1.33 16.26 -11.19
CA ILE A 2 -0.87 16.68 -9.85
C ILE A 2 -0.35 15.47 -9.06
N ALA A 3 -1.05 14.33 -9.08
CA ALA A 3 -0.63 13.12 -8.39
C ALA A 3 0.74 12.59 -8.89
N ILE A 4 0.98 12.64 -10.20
CA ILE A 4 2.25 12.22 -10.79
C ILE A 4 3.38 13.18 -10.37
N ALA A 5 3.11 14.48 -10.39
CA ALA A 5 4.09 15.49 -9.94
C ALA A 5 4.43 15.31 -8.46
N LEU A 6 3.43 15.10 -7.59
CA LEU A 6 3.64 14.83 -6.17
C LEU A 6 4.41 13.54 -5.94
N ALA A 7 4.09 12.47 -6.67
CA ALA A 7 4.81 11.20 -6.57
C ALA A 7 6.28 11.34 -7.01
N LEU A 8 6.57 12.14 -8.05
CA LEU A 8 7.92 12.44 -8.48
C LEU A 8 8.69 13.23 -7.42
N ILE A 9 8.05 14.23 -6.82
CA ILE A 9 8.64 15.02 -5.72
C ILE A 9 9.01 14.12 -4.54
N ILE A 10 8.08 13.23 -4.11
CA ILE A 10 8.34 12.29 -3.04
C ILE A 10 9.47 11.32 -3.40
N PHE A 11 9.46 10.81 -4.64
CA PHE A 11 10.52 9.93 -5.12
C PHE A 11 11.88 10.61 -5.03
N LEU A 12 12.01 11.82 -5.56
CA LEU A 12 13.25 12.58 -5.49
C LEU A 12 13.66 12.87 -4.04
N LEU A 13 12.73 13.27 -3.19
CA LEU A 13 12.98 13.56 -1.79
C LEU A 13 13.47 12.32 -1.03
N LEU A 14 12.83 11.17 -1.22
CA LEU A 14 13.17 9.93 -0.51
C LEU A 14 14.47 9.29 -1.03
N TRP A 15 14.79 9.41 -2.33
CA TRP A 15 15.92 8.69 -2.94
C TRP A 15 17.13 9.58 -3.22
N LYS A 16 16.93 10.88 -3.42
CA LYS A 16 18.00 11.81 -3.79
C LYS A 16 18.46 12.71 -2.65
N THR A 17 17.76 12.75 -1.51
CA THR A 17 18.13 13.61 -0.38
C THR A 17 18.65 12.84 0.82
N SER A 18 19.56 13.48 1.58
CA SER A 18 20.07 12.95 2.86
C SER A 18 18.96 12.78 3.90
N TYR A 19 17.91 13.60 3.85
CA TYR A 19 16.74 13.47 4.71
C TYR A 19 15.96 12.18 4.41
N GLY A 20 15.71 11.89 3.14
CA GLY A 20 15.04 10.67 2.72
C GLY A 20 15.82 9.41 3.09
N TYR A 21 17.15 9.43 2.97
CA TYR A 21 18.00 8.33 3.43
C TYR A 21 17.80 8.05 4.94
N LYS A 22 17.90 9.11 5.76
CA LYS A 22 17.73 9.00 7.21
C LYS A 22 16.33 8.55 7.62
N MET A 23 15.28 9.00 6.91
CA MET A 23 13.89 8.54 7.11
C MET A 23 13.75 7.05 6.80
N ARG A 24 14.30 6.58 5.68
CA ARG A 24 14.26 5.15 5.31
C ARG A 24 15.07 4.30 6.27
N ALA A 25 16.24 4.75 6.69
CA ALA A 25 17.08 4.05 7.67
C ALA A 25 16.36 3.93 9.02
N ALA A 26 15.71 4.99 9.48
CA ALA A 26 14.90 4.98 10.71
C ALA A 26 13.72 4.02 10.62
N GLY A 27 13.06 3.92 9.45
CA GLY A 27 11.94 3.00 9.22
C GLY A 27 12.36 1.54 9.04
N ALA A 28 13.56 1.27 8.54
CA ALA A 28 14.05 -0.08 8.33
C ALA A 28 14.49 -0.76 9.65
N SER A 29 15.21 -0.04 10.50
CA SER A 29 15.62 -0.53 11.82
C SER A 29 15.93 0.63 12.75
N GLU A 30 15.10 0.82 13.75
CA GLU A 30 15.28 1.86 14.75
C GLU A 30 16.62 1.71 15.51
N ARG A 31 16.99 0.47 15.86
CA ARG A 31 18.23 0.19 16.58
C ARG A 31 19.46 0.55 15.73
N ALA A 32 19.50 0.07 14.48
CA ALA A 32 20.61 0.35 13.58
C ALA A 32 20.74 1.86 13.28
N ALA A 33 19.63 2.55 13.08
CA ALA A 33 19.62 4.00 12.86
C ALA A 33 20.17 4.79 14.06
N ARG A 34 19.85 4.39 15.27
CA ARG A 34 20.37 4.99 16.50
C ARG A 34 21.89 4.78 16.64
N TYR A 35 22.39 3.57 16.34
CA TYR A 35 23.83 3.31 16.33
C TYR A 35 24.57 4.16 15.26
N GLY A 36 23.91 4.46 14.14
CA GLY A 36 24.41 5.35 13.10
C GLY A 36 24.28 6.85 13.42
N GLY A 37 23.91 7.23 14.66
CA GLY A 37 23.76 8.62 15.09
C GLY A 37 22.53 9.35 14.54
N ILE A 38 21.54 8.61 14.02
CA ILE A 38 20.30 9.19 13.47
C ILE A 38 19.30 9.40 14.60
N ASN A 39 18.81 10.62 14.76
CA ASN A 39 17.74 10.93 15.72
C ASN A 39 16.39 10.45 15.21
N VAL A 40 16.05 9.16 15.48
CA VAL A 40 14.85 8.50 14.99
C VAL A 40 13.55 9.26 15.30
N PRO A 41 13.28 9.77 16.54
CA PRO A 41 12.06 10.52 16.82
C PRO A 41 11.88 11.74 15.90
N LYS A 42 12.96 12.48 15.64
CA LYS A 42 12.92 13.66 14.77
C LYS A 42 12.47 13.28 13.34
N TYR A 43 13.05 12.23 12.78
CA TYR A 43 12.71 11.83 11.40
C TYR A 43 11.32 11.18 11.30
N LEU A 44 10.84 10.56 12.36
CA LEU A 44 9.48 10.06 12.45
C LEU A 44 8.46 11.20 12.42
N ILE A 45 8.69 12.26 13.21
CA ILE A 45 7.82 13.44 13.23
C ILE A 45 7.81 14.12 11.84
N ILE A 46 8.98 14.28 11.21
CA ILE A 46 9.07 14.85 9.86
C ILE A 46 8.29 14.01 8.86
N ALA A 47 8.38 12.67 8.93
CA ALA A 47 7.62 11.77 8.06
C ALA A 47 6.10 11.94 8.24
N MET A 48 5.64 12.06 9.49
CA MET A 48 4.22 12.30 9.79
C MET A 48 3.76 13.67 9.29
N MET A 49 4.56 14.71 9.41
CA MET A 49 4.24 16.03 8.86
C MET A 49 4.07 16.01 7.34
N PHE A 50 4.98 15.33 6.63
CA PHE A 50 4.85 15.13 5.17
C PHE A 50 3.56 14.35 4.84
N SER A 51 3.30 13.26 5.54
CA SER A 51 2.07 12.47 5.34
C SER A 51 0.81 13.32 5.54
N GLY A 52 0.76 14.13 6.60
CA GLY A 52 -0.34 15.05 6.86
C GLY A 52 -0.50 16.12 5.78
N ALA A 53 0.60 16.68 5.29
CA ALA A 53 0.58 17.67 4.21
C ALA A 53 0.00 17.07 2.91
N PHE A 54 0.41 15.86 2.54
CA PHE A 54 -0.13 15.17 1.36
C PHE A 54 -1.61 14.81 1.53
N ALA A 55 -2.02 14.37 2.71
CA ALA A 55 -3.43 14.12 3.00
C ALA A 55 -4.27 15.40 2.88
N GLY A 56 -3.74 16.54 3.36
CA GLY A 56 -4.38 17.85 3.20
C GLY A 56 -4.51 18.27 1.74
N ILE A 57 -3.48 18.10 0.93
CA ILE A 57 -3.51 18.38 -0.51
C ILE A 57 -4.53 17.48 -1.21
N ALA A 58 -4.57 16.19 -0.88
CA ALA A 58 -5.53 15.25 -1.45
C ALA A 58 -6.96 15.65 -1.13
N GLY A 59 -7.24 16.00 0.13
CA GLY A 59 -8.57 16.51 0.54
C GLY A 59 -8.95 17.81 -0.14
N ALA A 60 -8.01 18.75 -0.32
CA ALA A 60 -8.25 20.00 -1.02
C ALA A 60 -8.58 19.76 -2.51
N ILE A 61 -7.88 18.84 -3.18
CA ILE A 61 -8.15 18.46 -4.58
C ILE A 61 -9.53 17.81 -4.70
N GLU A 62 -9.91 16.96 -3.76
CA GLU A 62 -11.20 16.28 -3.75
C GLU A 62 -12.36 17.28 -3.63
N ILE A 63 -12.22 18.21 -2.67
CA ILE A 63 -13.26 19.25 -2.46
C ILE A 63 -13.31 20.22 -3.64
N ALA A 64 -12.18 20.73 -4.09
CA ALA A 64 -12.14 21.74 -5.15
C ALA A 64 -12.38 21.16 -6.54
N GLY A 65 -11.87 19.95 -6.82
CA GLY A 65 -11.88 19.34 -8.14
C GLY A 65 -13.13 18.52 -8.45
N VAL A 66 -13.60 17.75 -7.46
CA VAL A 66 -14.68 16.77 -7.67
C VAL A 66 -16.03 17.29 -7.17
N HIS A 67 -16.10 17.67 -5.91
CA HIS A 67 -17.39 17.98 -5.28
C HIS A 67 -17.77 19.46 -5.36
N ARG A 68 -16.82 20.38 -5.52
CA ARG A 68 -17.01 21.86 -5.52
C ARG A 68 -17.75 22.40 -4.30
N ARG A 69 -17.91 21.60 -3.25
CA ARG A 69 -18.53 21.94 -1.97
C ARG A 69 -18.05 20.99 -0.88
N ALA A 70 -17.94 21.46 0.35
CA ALA A 70 -17.67 20.62 1.49
C ALA A 70 -18.94 19.83 1.86
N ILE A 71 -18.88 18.52 1.75
CA ILE A 71 -19.96 17.59 2.10
C ILE A 71 -19.47 16.75 3.26
N GLU A 72 -20.34 16.47 4.24
CA GLU A 72 -20.02 15.51 5.29
C GLU A 72 -19.72 14.14 4.69
N GLY A 73 -18.64 13.49 5.15
CA GLY A 73 -18.25 12.18 4.66
C GLY A 73 -17.43 12.16 3.36
N VAL A 74 -16.92 13.32 2.88
CA VAL A 74 -16.06 13.41 1.67
C VAL A 74 -14.88 12.44 1.73
N THR A 75 -14.37 12.13 2.92
CA THR A 75 -13.25 11.20 3.10
C THR A 75 -13.61 9.74 2.82
N GLY A 76 -14.90 9.34 2.79
CA GLY A 76 -15.43 8.05 2.30
C GLY A 76 -14.59 6.78 2.56
N GLY A 77 -13.68 6.78 3.56
CA GLY A 77 -12.75 5.68 3.79
C GLY A 77 -11.45 5.74 2.96
N TYR A 78 -11.18 6.81 2.21
CA TYR A 78 -9.96 6.93 1.37
C TYR A 78 -8.66 6.77 2.16
N GLY A 79 -8.63 7.15 3.44
CA GLY A 79 -7.45 6.91 4.29
C GLY A 79 -7.13 5.42 4.44
N PHE A 80 -8.16 4.60 4.64
CA PHE A 80 -8.01 3.15 4.70
C PHE A 80 -7.59 2.56 3.34
N SER A 81 -8.24 2.99 2.26
CA SER A 81 -7.87 2.59 0.89
C SER A 81 -6.44 2.98 0.54
N GLY A 82 -5.94 4.12 1.03
CA GLY A 82 -4.56 4.56 0.86
C GLY A 82 -3.54 3.60 1.49
N ILE A 83 -3.86 3.02 2.65
CA ILE A 83 -3.00 1.99 3.29
C ILE A 83 -2.91 0.75 2.39
N VAL A 84 -4.05 0.32 1.82
CA VAL A 84 -4.10 -0.83 0.89
C VAL A 84 -3.22 -0.56 -0.33
N VAL A 85 -3.38 0.60 -0.94
CA VAL A 85 -2.61 1.02 -2.12
C VAL A 85 -1.11 1.06 -1.81
N ALA A 86 -0.73 1.59 -0.65
CA ALA A 86 0.67 1.65 -0.23
C ALA A 86 1.28 0.25 -0.04
N LEU A 87 0.54 -0.67 0.59
CA LEU A 87 0.97 -2.06 0.79
C LEU A 87 1.05 -2.82 -0.54
N PHE A 88 0.06 -2.65 -1.42
CA PHE A 88 0.04 -3.25 -2.75
C PHE A 88 1.19 -2.73 -3.62
N GLY A 89 1.48 -1.44 -3.57
CA GLY A 89 2.62 -0.82 -4.25
C GLY A 89 4.00 -1.17 -3.66
N GLY A 90 4.04 -2.04 -2.63
CA GLY A 90 5.28 -2.49 -2.01
C GLY A 90 6.03 -1.41 -1.23
N LEU A 91 5.34 -0.37 -0.77
CA LEU A 91 5.89 0.79 -0.06
C LEU A 91 6.96 1.55 -0.88
N HIS A 92 6.94 1.37 -2.21
CA HIS A 92 7.85 2.05 -3.14
C HIS A 92 7.08 3.07 -3.98
N PRO A 93 7.55 4.33 -4.11
CA PRO A 93 6.82 5.37 -4.83
C PRO A 93 6.45 5.00 -6.27
N ALA A 94 7.33 4.30 -7.00
CA ALA A 94 7.06 3.84 -8.36
C ALA A 94 6.00 2.73 -8.43
N GLY A 95 5.87 1.90 -7.38
CA GLY A 95 4.85 0.86 -7.29
C GLY A 95 3.49 1.39 -6.84
N ILE A 96 3.47 2.49 -6.08
CA ILE A 96 2.23 3.11 -5.60
C ILE A 96 1.44 3.74 -6.76
N LEU A 97 2.09 4.27 -7.79
CA LEU A 97 1.41 4.87 -8.94
C LEU A 97 0.49 3.89 -9.70
N PRO A 98 0.98 2.73 -10.20
CA PRO A 98 0.10 1.76 -10.86
C PRO A 98 -0.91 1.15 -9.89
N ALA A 99 -0.53 0.96 -8.61
CA ALA A 99 -1.46 0.49 -7.58
C ALA A 99 -2.61 1.48 -7.38
N ALA A 100 -2.31 2.77 -7.23
CA ALA A 100 -3.31 3.83 -7.08
C ALA A 100 -4.24 3.92 -8.29
N PHE A 101 -3.70 3.78 -9.50
CA PHE A 101 -4.50 3.75 -10.72
C PHE A 101 -5.46 2.55 -10.74
N PHE A 102 -4.98 1.37 -10.42
CA PHE A 102 -5.80 0.15 -10.36
C PHE A 102 -6.92 0.26 -9.33
N PHE A 103 -6.59 0.70 -8.09
CA PHE A 103 -7.60 0.89 -7.05
C PHE A 103 -8.57 2.03 -7.36
N GLY A 104 -8.10 3.10 -8.02
CA GLY A 104 -8.96 4.19 -8.49
C GLY A 104 -10.00 3.69 -9.50
N LEU A 105 -9.60 2.84 -10.44
CA LEU A 105 -10.53 2.19 -11.38
C LEU A 105 -11.53 1.28 -10.67
N LEU A 106 -11.09 0.53 -9.65
CA LEU A 106 -11.98 -0.32 -8.86
C LEU A 106 -13.04 0.50 -8.12
N ILE A 107 -12.62 1.58 -7.44
CA ILE A 107 -13.54 2.45 -6.68
C ILE A 107 -14.52 3.14 -7.64
N TYR A 108 -14.03 3.69 -8.74
CA TYR A 108 -14.87 4.34 -9.74
C TYR A 108 -15.85 3.36 -10.39
N GLY A 109 -15.40 2.17 -10.74
CA GLY A 109 -16.24 1.10 -11.29
C GLY A 109 -17.33 0.65 -10.33
N ALA A 110 -17.02 0.60 -9.04
CA ALA A 110 -17.98 0.30 -7.99
C ALA A 110 -19.05 1.38 -7.85
N ASP A 111 -18.67 2.65 -7.85
CA ASP A 111 -19.63 3.76 -7.81
C ASP A 111 -20.57 3.75 -9.01
N MET A 112 -20.02 3.44 -10.20
CA MET A 112 -20.84 3.29 -11.40
C MET A 112 -21.81 2.11 -11.29
N THR A 113 -21.35 0.97 -10.81
CA THR A 113 -22.17 -0.23 -10.61
C THR A 113 -23.28 0.03 -9.59
N GLN A 114 -22.96 0.76 -8.51
CA GLN A 114 -23.96 1.16 -7.51
C GLN A 114 -25.07 2.01 -8.13
N ARG A 115 -24.72 2.96 -8.98
CA ARG A 115 -25.68 3.86 -9.63
C ARG A 115 -26.56 3.15 -10.66
N LEU A 116 -26.01 2.14 -11.36
CA LEU A 116 -26.70 1.43 -12.44
C LEU A 116 -27.52 0.23 -11.94
N VAL A 117 -27.03 -0.49 -10.96
CA VAL A 117 -27.59 -1.80 -10.52
C VAL A 117 -28.08 -1.77 -9.07
N GLY A 118 -27.82 -0.68 -8.32
CA GLY A 118 -28.23 -0.54 -6.92
C GLY A 118 -27.45 -1.40 -5.92
N VAL A 119 -26.27 -1.92 -6.32
CA VAL A 119 -25.41 -2.69 -5.42
C VAL A 119 -24.78 -1.77 -4.38
N PRO A 120 -24.85 -2.07 -3.06
CA PRO A 120 -24.31 -1.19 -2.04
C PRO A 120 -22.79 -1.04 -2.14
N ALA A 121 -22.29 0.21 -2.04
CA ALA A 121 -20.88 0.57 -2.13
C ALA A 121 -19.99 -0.18 -1.11
N ASN A 122 -20.57 -0.64 0.00
CA ASN A 122 -19.87 -1.40 1.03
C ASN A 122 -19.23 -2.71 0.51
N MET A 123 -19.70 -3.27 -0.59
CA MET A 123 -19.10 -4.43 -1.25
C MET A 123 -17.65 -4.20 -1.65
N VAL A 124 -17.32 -2.97 -2.06
CA VAL A 124 -15.94 -2.60 -2.43
C VAL A 124 -15.03 -2.58 -1.22
N GLN A 125 -15.51 -2.11 -0.08
CA GLN A 125 -14.74 -2.12 1.17
C GLN A 125 -14.45 -3.54 1.64
N VAL A 126 -15.41 -4.46 1.48
CA VAL A 126 -15.20 -5.89 1.76
C VAL A 126 -14.11 -6.46 0.83
N LEU A 127 -14.20 -6.16 -0.47
CA LEU A 127 -13.19 -6.60 -1.44
C LEU A 127 -11.79 -6.07 -1.08
N GLN A 128 -11.67 -4.79 -0.71
CA GLN A 128 -10.43 -4.20 -0.24
C GLN A 128 -9.90 -4.90 1.01
N GLY A 129 -10.78 -5.23 1.96
CA GLY A 129 -10.42 -5.99 3.17
C GLY A 129 -9.81 -7.36 2.83
N ILE A 130 -10.40 -8.08 1.90
CA ILE A 130 -9.89 -9.38 1.43
C ILE A 130 -8.52 -9.20 0.76
N ILE A 131 -8.36 -8.20 -0.09
CA ILE A 131 -7.09 -7.90 -0.76
C ILE A 131 -5.98 -7.60 0.26
N ILE A 132 -6.27 -6.79 1.30
CA ILE A 132 -5.31 -6.54 2.37
C ILE A 132 -4.90 -7.84 3.05
N LEU A 133 -5.87 -8.66 3.42
CA LEU A 133 -5.63 -9.91 4.12
C LEU A 133 -4.70 -10.83 3.31
N VAL A 134 -4.94 -10.95 2.01
CA VAL A 134 -4.09 -11.73 1.09
C VAL A 134 -2.68 -11.15 1.01
N ILE A 135 -2.53 -9.83 0.86
CA ILE A 135 -1.22 -9.18 0.76
C ILE A 135 -0.42 -9.33 2.05
N VAL A 136 -1.07 -9.06 3.21
CA VAL A 136 -0.42 -9.17 4.53
C VAL A 136 -0.01 -10.61 4.79
N SER A 137 -0.89 -11.58 4.50
CA SER A 137 -0.58 -13.01 4.62
C SER A 137 0.60 -13.42 3.75
N THR A 138 0.62 -12.97 2.51
CA THR A 138 1.73 -13.27 1.57
C THR A 138 3.04 -12.65 2.07
N LYS A 139 3.04 -11.39 2.51
CA LYS A 139 4.24 -10.74 3.06
C LYS A 139 4.72 -11.43 4.35
N MET A 140 3.81 -11.85 5.21
CA MET A 140 4.14 -12.57 6.45
C MET A 140 4.81 -13.93 6.15
N ILE A 141 4.31 -14.66 5.15
CA ILE A 141 4.90 -15.93 4.70
C ILE A 141 6.30 -15.71 4.12
N LEU A 142 6.46 -14.71 3.24
CA LEU A 142 7.75 -14.40 2.62
C LEU A 142 8.80 -13.88 3.62
N ALA A 143 8.36 -13.16 4.67
CA ALA A 143 9.25 -12.64 5.69
C ALA A 143 9.75 -13.71 6.68
N ASN A 144 9.11 -14.88 6.73
CA ASN A 144 9.43 -15.93 7.68
C ASN A 144 9.99 -17.18 6.97
N PRO A 145 11.34 -17.40 7.00
CA PRO A 145 12.00 -18.49 6.26
C PRO A 145 11.50 -19.88 6.68
N TYR A 146 11.06 -20.05 7.93
CA TYR A 146 10.47 -21.30 8.40
C TYR A 146 9.12 -21.62 7.74
N LEU A 147 8.31 -20.61 7.45
CA LEU A 147 7.02 -20.79 6.77
C LEU A 147 7.22 -21.10 5.28
N MET A 148 8.23 -20.49 4.67
CA MET A 148 8.57 -20.70 3.26
C MET A 148 8.98 -22.15 3.02
N GLN A 149 9.84 -22.74 3.87
CA GLN A 149 10.23 -24.14 3.78
C GLN A 149 9.05 -25.11 3.94
N ARG A 150 8.10 -24.79 4.82
CA ARG A 150 6.89 -25.61 4.99
C ARG A 150 5.92 -25.52 3.79
N VAL A 151 5.82 -24.36 3.17
CA VAL A 151 5.00 -24.17 1.97
C VAL A 151 5.63 -24.89 0.78
N GLU A 152 6.95 -24.77 0.58
CA GLU A 152 7.67 -25.50 -0.46
C GLU A 152 7.58 -27.03 -0.29
N ALA A 153 7.76 -27.53 0.93
CA ALA A 153 7.61 -28.96 1.23
C ALA A 153 6.20 -29.49 0.92
N ARG A 154 5.17 -28.70 1.19
CA ARG A 154 3.79 -29.06 0.82
C ARG A 154 3.54 -28.99 -0.69
N TRP A 155 4.09 -27.98 -1.37
CA TRP A 155 4.01 -27.88 -2.84
C TRP A 155 4.70 -29.07 -3.52
N HIS A 156 5.88 -29.46 -3.08
CA HIS A 156 6.59 -30.63 -3.59
C HIS A 156 5.84 -31.94 -3.28
N ALA A 157 5.17 -32.05 -2.13
CA ALA A 157 4.36 -33.20 -1.80
C ALA A 157 3.08 -33.31 -2.66
N VAL A 158 2.48 -32.19 -3.04
CA VAL A 158 1.29 -32.14 -3.91
C VAL A 158 1.66 -32.34 -5.39
N THR A 159 2.85 -31.88 -5.80
CA THR A 159 3.31 -31.95 -7.20
C THR A 159 4.00 -33.29 -7.53
N LYS A 160 4.47 -34.05 -6.53
CA LYS A 160 4.85 -35.45 -6.71
C LYS A 160 3.58 -36.29 -6.92
N ARG A 161 3.18 -36.43 -8.17
CA ARG A 161 2.13 -37.39 -8.58
C ARG A 161 2.57 -38.79 -8.10
N PRO A 162 1.68 -39.59 -7.48
CA PRO A 162 1.93 -41.00 -7.20
C PRO A 162 1.88 -41.75 -8.53
N GLY A 163 3.02 -41.93 -9.17
CA GLY A 163 3.07 -42.54 -10.49
C GLY A 163 4.43 -43.00 -10.97
N GLN A 164 5.47 -43.09 -10.10
CA GLN A 164 6.78 -43.63 -10.48
C GLN A 164 7.31 -44.67 -9.52
N GLU A 165 6.47 -45.48 -8.91
CA GLU A 165 6.88 -46.67 -8.17
C GLU A 165 6.30 -47.93 -8.79
N VAL A 166 6.37 -48.10 -10.11
CA VAL A 166 6.19 -49.43 -10.76
C VAL A 166 7.13 -49.50 -11.93
N GLN A 167 8.44 -49.68 -11.69
CA GLN A 167 9.40 -50.28 -12.61
C GLN A 167 10.80 -50.33 -11.93
N SER A 168 10.98 -51.34 -11.10
CA SER A 168 12.29 -51.98 -10.86
C SER A 168 12.04 -53.37 -10.28
#